data_10a619b17f7086807e3ed5b4e836ace5
#
_entry.id   10a619b17f7086807e3ed5b4e836ace5
#
_cell.length_a   1.000
_cell.length_b   1.000
_cell.length_c   1.000
_cell.angle_alpha   90.00
_cell.angle_beta   90.00
_cell.angle_gamma   90.00
#
_symmetry.space_group_name_H-M   'P 1'
#
loop_
_entity.id
_entity.type
_entity.pdbx_description
1 polymer ?
#
loop_
_entity_poly.entity_id
_entity_poly.type
_entity_poly.pdbx_seq_one_letter_code
_entity_poly.pdbx_strand_id
1 'polypeptide(L)'
;NHGNYIISLGALTRWLATQAENLGVEIFPGFAAAEVLYNADGSVKGVATGNMGVGKDGNPGENFQIGMELLGKYTVFAEGARGHLGKQVIAKFKLDEGCDPQSYGIGIKELWEVDPARHQPGFAMHTAGWPMDEQTYGGSFLYHMEDNKIVLGFVTGLNYSNPYLSPFEEFQRWKTHPNIRYYLENDKGEVTAKRLSYGARAITAGGLMSLPKTVFPGGALVGCD
;
A
#
# COMPACT_ATOMS: atom_id res chain seq x y z
N ASN A 1 1.86 -22.73 3.91
CA ASN A 1 2.62 -21.87 2.95
C ASN A 1 3.99 -22.45 2.56
N HIS A 2 4.16 -23.79 2.65
CA HIS A 2 5.40 -24.43 2.20
C HIS A 2 5.63 -24.17 0.71
N GLY A 3 6.85 -23.81 0.33
CA GLY A 3 7.24 -23.46 -1.03
C GLY A 3 7.05 -21.99 -1.42
N ASN A 4 6.50 -21.16 -0.54
CA ASN A 4 6.41 -19.71 -0.75
C ASN A 4 7.68 -19.02 -0.24
N TYR A 5 7.95 -17.84 -0.79
CA TYR A 5 9.07 -17.00 -0.38
C TYR A 5 8.57 -15.80 0.43
N ILE A 6 9.30 -15.43 1.47
CA ILE A 6 9.13 -14.15 2.15
C ILE A 6 10.05 -13.15 1.44
N ILE A 7 9.49 -12.10 0.89
CA ILE A 7 10.23 -11.08 0.14
C ILE A 7 9.75 -9.67 0.49
N SER A 8 10.62 -8.69 0.27
CA SER A 8 10.23 -7.29 0.24
C SER A 8 9.65 -6.95 -1.14
N LEU A 9 8.35 -6.61 -1.20
CA LEU A 9 7.73 -6.15 -2.46
C LEU A 9 8.40 -4.86 -2.97
N GLY A 10 8.88 -3.99 -2.09
CA GLY A 10 9.64 -2.80 -2.51
C GLY A 10 10.96 -3.16 -3.18
N ALA A 11 11.69 -4.18 -2.69
CA ALA A 11 12.91 -4.68 -3.34
C ALA A 11 12.59 -5.33 -4.70
N LEU A 12 11.54 -6.16 -4.75
CA LEU A 12 11.08 -6.78 -6.00
C LEU A 12 10.68 -5.71 -7.03
N THR A 13 9.94 -4.68 -6.63
CA THR A 13 9.53 -3.59 -7.54
C THR A 13 10.72 -2.85 -8.12
N ARG A 14 11.74 -2.55 -7.32
CA ARG A 14 12.98 -1.93 -7.84
C ARG A 14 13.71 -2.83 -8.84
N TRP A 15 13.79 -4.11 -8.55
CA TRP A 15 14.39 -5.07 -9.49
C TRP A 15 13.59 -5.18 -10.79
N LEU A 16 12.24 -5.24 -10.70
CA LEU A 16 11.37 -5.26 -11.86
C LEU A 16 11.46 -3.97 -12.68
N ALA A 17 11.63 -2.81 -12.03
CA ALA A 17 11.83 -1.54 -12.71
C ALA A 17 13.07 -1.61 -13.63
N THR A 18 14.19 -2.11 -13.13
CA THR A 18 15.40 -2.32 -13.94
C THR A 18 15.16 -3.26 -15.12
N GLN A 19 14.38 -4.34 -14.93
CA GLN A 19 14.05 -5.25 -16.04
C GLN A 19 13.15 -4.55 -17.08
N ALA A 20 12.19 -3.75 -16.63
CA ALA A 20 11.30 -3.00 -17.53
C ALA A 20 12.07 -1.97 -18.35
N GLU A 21 12.97 -1.21 -17.73
CA GLU A 21 13.85 -0.25 -18.41
C GLU A 21 14.72 -0.93 -19.47
N ASN A 22 15.28 -2.11 -19.17
CA ASN A 22 16.06 -2.91 -20.14
C ASN A 22 15.23 -3.37 -21.35
N LEU A 23 13.89 -3.41 -21.21
CA LEU A 23 12.94 -3.72 -22.28
C LEU A 23 12.41 -2.46 -22.98
N GLY A 24 12.92 -1.28 -22.65
CA GLY A 24 12.56 -0.01 -23.29
C GLY A 24 11.36 0.68 -22.65
N VAL A 25 10.95 0.30 -21.46
CA VAL A 25 9.90 1.02 -20.69
C VAL A 25 10.55 2.24 -20.03
N GLU A 26 9.94 3.40 -20.22
CA GLU A 26 10.35 4.63 -19.54
C GLU A 26 9.64 4.72 -18.18
N ILE A 27 10.40 4.98 -17.11
CA ILE A 27 9.92 5.11 -15.75
C ILE A 27 10.19 6.54 -15.26
N PHE A 28 9.16 7.23 -14.80
CA PHE A 28 9.22 8.62 -14.34
C PHE A 28 8.93 8.72 -12.83
N PRO A 29 9.90 8.42 -11.96
CA PRO A 29 9.69 8.53 -10.52
C PRO A 29 9.51 9.98 -10.10
N GLY A 30 8.54 10.23 -9.20
CA GLY A 30 8.25 11.57 -8.70
C GLY A 30 7.30 12.41 -9.58
N PHE A 31 6.88 11.92 -10.74
CA PHE A 31 5.87 12.55 -11.58
C PHE A 31 4.48 12.00 -11.26
N ALA A 32 3.68 12.78 -10.56
CA ALA A 32 2.33 12.39 -10.23
C ALA A 32 1.38 12.71 -11.39
N ALA A 33 0.63 11.71 -11.86
CA ALA A 33 -0.49 11.96 -12.76
C ALA A 33 -1.59 12.71 -11.99
N ALA A 34 -2.04 13.84 -12.52
CA ALA A 34 -2.97 14.76 -11.88
C ALA A 34 -4.33 14.83 -12.59
N GLU A 35 -4.39 14.50 -13.88
CA GLU A 35 -5.58 14.61 -14.69
C GLU A 35 -5.69 13.45 -15.69
N VAL A 36 -6.90 12.97 -15.91
CA VAL A 36 -7.20 12.00 -16.98
C VAL A 36 -7.58 12.75 -18.24
N LEU A 37 -6.92 12.44 -19.35
CA LEU A 37 -7.17 13.05 -20.65
C LEU A 37 -8.11 12.18 -21.49
N TYR A 38 -9.03 12.80 -22.19
CA TYR A 38 -10.06 12.12 -22.99
C TYR A 38 -10.04 12.53 -24.46
N ASN A 39 -10.38 11.59 -25.34
CA ASN A 39 -10.69 11.84 -26.72
C ASN A 39 -12.09 12.49 -26.86
N ALA A 40 -12.40 12.96 -28.05
CA ALA A 40 -13.71 13.54 -28.36
C ALA A 40 -14.88 12.55 -28.18
N ASP A 41 -14.64 11.26 -28.36
CA ASP A 41 -15.61 10.18 -28.11
C ASP A 41 -15.76 9.80 -26.64
N GLY A 42 -15.01 10.45 -25.75
CA GLY A 42 -15.02 10.22 -24.31
C GLY A 42 -14.12 9.07 -23.84
N SER A 43 -13.44 8.36 -24.72
CA SER A 43 -12.44 7.35 -24.33
C SER A 43 -11.20 8.00 -23.73
N VAL A 44 -10.51 7.29 -22.83
CA VAL A 44 -9.25 7.76 -22.24
C VAL A 44 -8.16 7.75 -23.32
N LYS A 45 -7.40 8.85 -23.44
CA LYS A 45 -6.24 8.97 -24.35
C LYS A 45 -4.90 9.06 -23.62
N GLY A 46 -4.90 9.20 -22.29
CA GLY A 46 -3.70 9.35 -21.49
C GLY A 46 -3.95 10.08 -20.19
N VAL A 47 -2.87 10.58 -19.60
CA VAL A 47 -2.89 11.38 -18.38
C VAL A 47 -2.02 12.62 -18.52
N ALA A 48 -2.30 13.67 -17.74
CA ALA A 48 -1.40 14.79 -17.57
C ALA A 48 -0.76 14.74 -16.17
N THR A 49 0.52 15.06 -16.08
CA THR A 49 1.20 15.26 -14.79
C THR A 49 0.89 16.65 -14.25
N GLY A 50 0.95 16.81 -12.93
CA GLY A 50 0.86 18.12 -12.30
C GLY A 50 2.13 18.96 -12.53
N ASN A 51 2.01 20.28 -12.34
CA ASN A 51 3.17 21.16 -12.30
C ASN A 51 4.06 20.82 -11.10
N MET A 52 5.36 20.85 -11.28
CA MET A 52 6.35 20.61 -10.25
C MET A 52 7.01 21.93 -9.81
N GLY A 53 7.60 21.94 -8.61
CA GLY A 53 8.28 23.12 -8.08
C GLY A 53 7.37 24.33 -7.81
N VAL A 54 6.10 24.07 -7.51
CA VAL A 54 5.14 25.10 -7.09
C VAL A 54 5.32 25.35 -5.60
N GLY A 55 5.45 26.60 -5.21
CA GLY A 55 5.56 27.04 -3.81
C GLY A 55 4.26 26.84 -3.03
N LYS A 56 4.33 26.98 -1.70
CA LYS A 56 3.13 26.88 -0.83
C LYS A 56 2.08 27.96 -1.11
N ASP A 57 2.51 29.06 -1.70
CA ASP A 57 1.68 30.18 -2.14
C ASP A 57 1.03 29.98 -3.51
N GLY A 58 1.28 28.82 -4.16
CA GLY A 58 0.79 28.50 -5.48
C GLY A 58 1.60 29.09 -6.65
N ASN A 59 2.66 29.84 -6.38
CA ASN A 59 3.49 30.46 -7.40
C ASN A 59 4.64 29.55 -7.86
N PRO A 60 5.11 29.69 -9.12
CA PRO A 60 6.30 28.99 -9.60
C PRO A 60 7.53 29.31 -8.74
N GLY A 61 8.22 28.28 -8.22
CA GLY A 61 9.49 28.37 -7.54
C GLY A 61 10.70 28.23 -8.48
N GLU A 62 11.90 28.17 -7.94
CA GLU A 62 13.15 28.08 -8.72
C GLU A 62 13.22 26.82 -9.61
N ASN A 63 12.61 25.70 -9.16
CA ASN A 63 12.60 24.42 -9.89
C ASN A 63 11.24 24.15 -10.56
N PHE A 64 10.52 25.20 -10.93
CA PHE A 64 9.22 25.06 -11.57
C PHE A 64 9.35 24.36 -12.92
N GLN A 65 8.50 23.35 -13.12
CA GLN A 65 8.32 22.63 -14.37
C GLN A 65 6.84 22.50 -14.63
N ILE A 66 6.43 22.85 -15.84
CA ILE A 66 5.04 22.63 -16.28
C ILE A 66 4.77 21.14 -16.45
N GLY A 67 3.56 20.71 -16.13
CA GLY A 67 3.12 19.33 -16.34
C GLY A 67 3.14 18.92 -17.80
N MET A 68 3.21 17.62 -18.05
CA MET A 68 3.27 17.02 -19.38
C MET A 68 2.03 16.16 -19.64
N GLU A 69 1.59 16.11 -20.89
CA GLU A 69 0.61 15.12 -21.35
C GLU A 69 1.35 13.84 -21.77
N LEU A 70 0.97 12.72 -21.20
CA LEU A 70 1.44 11.39 -21.56
C LEU A 70 0.31 10.66 -22.28
N LEU A 71 0.46 10.49 -23.58
CA LEU A 71 -0.56 9.91 -24.45
C LEU A 71 -0.22 8.46 -24.79
N GLY A 72 -1.23 7.59 -24.85
CA GLY A 72 -1.06 6.20 -25.19
C GLY A 72 -2.29 5.61 -25.86
N LYS A 73 -2.13 4.46 -26.51
CA LYS A 73 -3.26 3.72 -27.08
C LYS A 73 -4.20 3.22 -25.98
N TYR A 74 -3.65 2.84 -24.85
CA TYR A 74 -4.37 2.42 -23.64
C TYR A 74 -3.66 2.98 -22.41
N THR A 75 -4.45 3.33 -21.40
CA THR A 75 -3.95 3.79 -20.10
C THR A 75 -4.35 2.77 -19.02
N VAL A 76 -3.37 2.26 -18.27
CA VAL A 76 -3.60 1.34 -17.16
C VAL A 76 -3.44 2.10 -15.85
N PHE A 77 -4.48 2.08 -15.03
CA PHE A 77 -4.48 2.69 -13.70
C PHE A 77 -4.11 1.60 -12.67
N ALA A 78 -3.06 1.82 -11.90
CA ALA A 78 -2.52 0.89 -10.92
C ALA A 78 -2.15 1.64 -9.61
N GLU A 79 -3.01 2.57 -9.20
CA GLU A 79 -2.73 3.51 -8.11
C GLU A 79 -2.95 2.89 -6.72
N GLY A 80 -3.52 1.69 -6.66
CA GLY A 80 -3.81 0.97 -5.42
C GLY A 80 -5.11 1.42 -4.75
N ALA A 81 -5.30 1.03 -3.50
CA ALA A 81 -6.52 1.31 -2.75
C ALA A 81 -6.88 2.80 -2.78
N ARG A 82 -8.02 3.15 -3.35
CA ARG A 82 -8.52 4.51 -3.54
C ARG A 82 -7.59 5.40 -4.38
N GLY A 83 -7.21 4.92 -5.53
CA GLY A 83 -6.45 5.67 -6.52
C GLY A 83 -7.06 7.06 -6.80
N HIS A 84 -6.22 8.07 -7.00
CA HIS A 84 -6.67 9.44 -7.21
C HIS A 84 -7.43 9.60 -8.53
N LEU A 85 -6.88 9.09 -9.63
CA LEU A 85 -7.50 9.10 -10.94
C LEU A 85 -8.45 7.92 -11.15
N GLY A 86 -8.18 6.76 -10.54
CA GLY A 86 -9.05 5.60 -10.55
C GLY A 86 -10.47 5.95 -10.14
N LYS A 87 -10.65 6.72 -9.06
CA LYS A 87 -11.97 7.21 -8.64
C LYS A 87 -12.68 8.04 -9.70
N GLN A 88 -11.94 8.82 -10.49
CA GLN A 88 -12.52 9.65 -11.55
C GLN A 88 -13.03 8.80 -12.72
N VAL A 89 -12.26 7.80 -13.15
CA VAL A 89 -12.68 6.90 -14.22
C VAL A 89 -13.81 5.98 -13.79
N ILE A 90 -13.78 5.48 -12.55
CA ILE A 90 -14.87 4.69 -11.95
C ILE A 90 -16.19 5.50 -12.03
N ALA A 91 -16.19 6.72 -11.54
CA ALA A 91 -17.37 7.58 -11.55
C ALA A 91 -17.82 7.94 -12.98
N LYS A 92 -16.88 8.29 -13.86
CA LYS A 92 -17.19 8.68 -15.25
C LYS A 92 -17.83 7.55 -16.05
N PHE A 93 -17.30 6.35 -15.94
CA PHE A 93 -17.77 5.19 -16.71
C PHE A 93 -18.74 4.31 -15.91
N LYS A 94 -19.13 4.71 -14.68
CA LYS A 94 -20.03 3.97 -13.79
C LYS A 94 -19.58 2.52 -13.62
N LEU A 95 -18.28 2.33 -13.36
CA LEU A 95 -17.68 1.00 -13.32
C LEU A 95 -18.11 0.19 -12.10
N ASP A 96 -18.51 0.85 -11.03
CA ASP A 96 -19.02 0.27 -9.77
C ASP A 96 -20.55 0.05 -9.76
N GLU A 97 -21.23 0.32 -10.88
CA GLU A 97 -22.68 0.12 -10.95
C GLU A 97 -23.04 -1.35 -10.81
N GLY A 98 -23.83 -1.66 -9.77
CA GLY A 98 -24.25 -3.02 -9.42
C GLY A 98 -23.24 -3.80 -8.57
N CYS A 99 -22.15 -3.16 -8.11
CA CYS A 99 -21.21 -3.74 -7.16
C CYS A 99 -21.63 -3.43 -5.71
N ASP A 100 -21.19 -4.28 -4.77
CA ASP A 100 -21.31 -3.98 -3.36
C ASP A 100 -20.38 -2.80 -2.98
N PRO A 101 -20.71 -2.01 -1.96
CA PRO A 101 -19.82 -0.97 -1.46
C PRO A 101 -18.46 -1.54 -1.05
N GLN A 102 -17.37 -0.87 -1.43
CA GLN A 102 -16.02 -1.27 -1.04
C GLN A 102 -15.81 -1.09 0.46
N SER A 103 -15.21 -2.08 1.09
CA SER A 103 -14.74 -2.03 2.47
C SER A 103 -13.23 -1.78 2.51
N TYR A 104 -12.78 -1.10 3.55
CA TYR A 104 -11.37 -0.75 3.72
C TYR A 104 -10.83 -1.18 5.07
N GLY A 105 -9.54 -1.51 5.09
CA GLY A 105 -8.76 -1.64 6.30
C GLY A 105 -7.61 -0.64 6.31
N ILE A 106 -7.00 -0.45 7.47
CA ILE A 106 -5.71 0.21 7.62
C ILE A 106 -4.67 -0.84 8.00
N GLY A 107 -3.61 -0.95 7.21
CA GLY A 107 -2.44 -1.75 7.54
C GLY A 107 -1.31 -0.84 8.01
N ILE A 108 -0.78 -1.10 9.20
CA ILE A 108 0.39 -0.43 9.76
C ILE A 108 1.51 -1.46 9.83
N LYS A 109 2.70 -1.11 9.39
CA LYS A 109 3.85 -2.01 9.47
C LYS A 109 5.12 -1.28 9.89
N GLU A 110 5.99 -2.05 10.54
CA GLU A 110 7.30 -1.60 10.98
C GLU A 110 8.37 -2.62 10.57
N LEU A 111 9.53 -2.12 10.19
CA LEU A 111 10.73 -2.92 9.96
C LEU A 111 11.67 -2.75 11.14
N TRP A 112 12.12 -3.85 11.72
CA TRP A 112 12.98 -3.89 12.88
C TRP A 112 14.24 -4.70 12.59
N GLU A 113 15.38 -4.26 13.10
CA GLU A 113 16.60 -5.03 13.25
C GLU A 113 16.60 -5.65 14.64
N VAL A 114 16.80 -6.97 14.73
CA VAL A 114 16.69 -7.73 15.96
C VAL A 114 17.99 -8.47 16.28
N ASP A 115 18.09 -8.99 17.50
CA ASP A 115 19.20 -9.85 17.90
C ASP A 115 19.30 -11.06 16.96
N PRO A 116 20.50 -11.32 16.36
CA PRO A 116 20.72 -12.50 15.51
C PRO A 116 20.36 -13.83 16.20
N ALA A 117 20.53 -13.93 17.53
CA ALA A 117 20.18 -15.13 18.28
C ALA A 117 18.66 -15.40 18.33
N ARG A 118 17.84 -14.39 18.07
CA ARG A 118 16.36 -14.47 18.02
C ARG A 118 15.80 -14.41 16.61
N HIS A 119 16.68 -14.31 15.62
CA HIS A 119 16.30 -14.26 14.22
C HIS A 119 16.25 -15.67 13.61
N GLN A 120 15.19 -15.95 12.85
CA GLN A 120 15.00 -17.20 12.14
C GLN A 120 14.54 -16.92 10.70
N PRO A 121 15.44 -16.85 9.72
CA PRO A 121 15.10 -16.54 8.33
C PRO A 121 13.98 -17.44 7.81
N GLY A 122 12.99 -16.83 7.16
CA GLY A 122 11.84 -17.53 6.59
C GLY A 122 10.73 -17.88 7.58
N PHE A 123 10.89 -17.61 8.88
CA PHE A 123 9.80 -17.77 9.83
C PHE A 123 8.70 -16.75 9.57
N ALA A 124 7.45 -17.22 9.54
CA ALA A 124 6.26 -16.40 9.39
C ALA A 124 5.22 -16.74 10.44
N MET A 125 4.71 -15.74 11.13
CA MET A 125 3.64 -15.85 12.10
C MET A 125 2.48 -14.96 11.71
N HIS A 126 1.26 -15.48 11.76
CA HIS A 126 0.03 -14.70 11.67
C HIS A 126 -0.74 -14.81 12.96
N THR A 127 -1.37 -13.73 13.38
CA THR A 127 -2.21 -13.69 14.57
C THR A 127 -3.54 -13.02 14.26
N ALA A 128 -4.58 -13.38 15.05
CA ALA A 128 -5.91 -12.79 14.97
C ALA A 128 -6.47 -12.59 16.40
N GLY A 129 -7.47 -11.74 16.55
CA GLY A 129 -8.10 -11.41 17.83
C GLY A 129 -7.29 -10.38 18.60
N TRP A 130 -6.87 -10.72 19.82
CA TRP A 130 -6.17 -9.79 20.68
C TRP A 130 -5.08 -8.97 19.98
N PRO A 131 -4.98 -7.65 20.21
CA PRO A 131 -5.62 -6.84 21.26
C PRO A 131 -7.05 -6.35 20.92
N MET A 132 -7.53 -6.60 19.70
CA MET A 132 -8.90 -6.26 19.31
C MET A 132 -9.90 -7.28 19.85
N ASP A 133 -11.14 -6.86 19.96
CA ASP A 133 -12.26 -7.73 20.29
C ASP A 133 -12.70 -8.60 19.09
N GLU A 134 -13.62 -9.52 19.33
CA GLU A 134 -14.15 -10.43 18.30
C GLU A 134 -15.03 -9.75 17.25
N GLN A 135 -15.47 -8.52 17.48
CA GLN A 135 -16.34 -7.74 16.58
C GLN A 135 -15.51 -6.85 15.63
N THR A 136 -14.23 -6.64 15.95
CA THR A 136 -13.35 -5.80 15.14
C THR A 136 -12.52 -6.67 14.22
N TYR A 137 -12.81 -6.59 12.91
CA TYR A 137 -12.06 -7.32 11.90
C TYR A 137 -10.61 -6.85 11.81
N GLY A 138 -9.68 -7.79 11.73
CA GLY A 138 -8.27 -7.50 11.56
C GLY A 138 -7.37 -8.69 11.93
N GLY A 139 -6.09 -8.40 12.06
CA GLY A 139 -5.07 -9.38 12.40
C GLY A 139 -3.68 -8.81 12.26
N SER A 140 -2.69 -9.65 12.45
CA SER A 140 -1.29 -9.21 12.48
C SER A 140 -0.37 -10.25 11.88
N PHE A 141 0.81 -9.82 11.52
CA PHE A 141 1.86 -10.71 11.05
C PHE A 141 3.24 -10.31 11.58
N LEU A 142 4.12 -11.30 11.69
CA LEU A 142 5.52 -11.15 11.96
C LEU A 142 6.29 -12.03 10.97
N TYR A 143 7.15 -11.42 10.15
CA TYR A 143 7.95 -12.13 9.16
C TYR A 143 9.43 -11.87 9.38
N HIS A 144 10.23 -12.94 9.39
CA HIS A 144 11.69 -12.85 9.40
C HIS A 144 12.22 -12.72 7.98
N MET A 145 12.85 -11.58 7.72
CA MET A 145 13.47 -11.22 6.45
C MET A 145 14.97 -11.57 6.46
N GLU A 146 15.73 -11.09 5.48
CA GLU A 146 17.19 -11.17 5.47
C GLU A 146 17.81 -10.23 6.51
N ASP A 147 19.10 -10.39 6.78
CA ASP A 147 19.97 -9.47 7.54
C ASP A 147 19.43 -9.15 8.96
N ASN A 148 19.00 -10.16 9.70
CA ASN A 148 18.45 -10.02 11.05
C ASN A 148 17.29 -9.03 11.14
N LYS A 149 16.51 -8.89 10.10
CA LYS A 149 15.35 -7.99 10.05
C LYS A 149 14.06 -8.77 10.21
N ILE A 150 13.13 -8.19 10.96
CA ILE A 150 11.74 -8.65 11.01
C ILE A 150 10.79 -7.54 10.57
N VAL A 151 9.71 -7.94 9.91
CA VAL A 151 8.59 -7.04 9.61
C VAL A 151 7.43 -7.38 10.52
N LEU A 152 6.96 -6.41 11.26
CA LEU A 152 5.74 -6.47 12.05
C LEU A 152 4.63 -5.72 11.32
N GLY A 153 3.45 -6.32 11.21
CA GLY A 153 2.30 -5.67 10.61
C GLY A 153 1.03 -5.90 11.39
N PHE A 154 0.17 -4.90 11.41
CA PHE A 154 -1.11 -4.90 12.09
C PHE A 154 -2.17 -4.30 11.17
N VAL A 155 -3.28 -5.00 11.02
CA VAL A 155 -4.38 -4.59 10.14
C VAL A 155 -5.66 -4.48 10.95
N THR A 156 -6.40 -3.39 10.76
CA THR A 156 -7.72 -3.18 11.34
C THR A 156 -8.70 -2.77 10.24
N GLY A 157 -9.86 -3.42 10.20
CA GLY A 157 -10.98 -2.97 9.36
C GLY A 157 -11.45 -1.59 9.80
N LEU A 158 -11.69 -0.68 8.85
CA LEU A 158 -12.06 0.71 9.16
C LEU A 158 -13.55 0.90 9.50
N ASN A 159 -14.30 -0.19 9.52
CA ASN A 159 -15.70 -0.23 9.91
C ASN A 159 -15.92 -0.57 11.40
N TYR A 160 -14.88 -0.48 12.23
CA TYR A 160 -15.03 -0.71 13.68
C TYR A 160 -16.03 0.27 14.33
N SER A 161 -16.80 -0.23 15.28
CA SER A 161 -17.87 0.53 15.95
C SER A 161 -17.40 1.37 17.14
N ASN A 162 -16.25 1.01 17.73
CA ASN A 162 -15.70 1.72 18.88
C ASN A 162 -14.96 3.02 18.45
N PRO A 163 -15.53 4.22 18.71
CA PRO A 163 -14.90 5.47 18.28
C PRO A 163 -13.59 5.80 19.01
N TYR A 164 -13.30 5.11 20.10
CA TYR A 164 -12.04 5.27 20.84
C TYR A 164 -10.95 4.29 20.43
N LEU A 165 -11.23 3.38 19.51
CA LEU A 165 -10.22 2.47 18.98
C LEU A 165 -9.21 3.26 18.14
N SER A 166 -7.93 3.12 18.46
CA SER A 166 -6.83 3.65 17.68
C SER A 166 -6.03 2.49 17.08
N PRO A 167 -6.05 2.29 15.76
CA PRO A 167 -5.26 1.22 15.13
C PRO A 167 -3.77 1.27 15.47
N PHE A 168 -3.21 2.47 15.64
CA PHE A 168 -1.83 2.64 16.06
C PHE A 168 -1.60 2.14 17.50
N GLU A 169 -2.45 2.52 18.45
CA GLU A 169 -2.32 2.08 19.85
C GLU A 169 -2.55 0.57 20.00
N GLU A 170 -3.49 0.01 19.24
CA GLU A 170 -3.70 -1.45 19.22
C GLU A 170 -2.48 -2.19 18.67
N PHE A 171 -1.79 -1.62 17.68
CA PHE A 171 -0.52 -2.16 17.21
C PHE A 171 0.57 -2.08 18.29
N GLN A 172 0.65 -0.99 19.07
CA GLN A 172 1.58 -0.91 20.20
C GLN A 172 1.26 -1.98 21.27
N ARG A 173 -0.03 -2.14 21.61
CA ARG A 173 -0.49 -3.20 22.53
C ARG A 173 -0.12 -4.59 22.01
N TRP A 174 -0.35 -4.89 20.74
CA TRP A 174 0.00 -6.18 20.15
C TRP A 174 1.49 -6.52 20.32
N LYS A 175 2.37 -5.54 20.20
CA LYS A 175 3.82 -5.74 20.41
C LYS A 175 4.18 -6.11 21.87
N THR A 176 3.30 -5.87 22.83
CA THR A 176 3.51 -6.28 24.23
C THR A 176 3.20 -7.75 24.50
N HIS A 177 2.58 -8.45 23.53
CA HIS A 177 2.32 -9.88 23.68
C HIS A 177 3.63 -10.66 23.85
N PRO A 178 3.74 -11.62 24.80
CA PRO A 178 5.00 -12.33 25.07
C PRO A 178 5.68 -12.92 23.85
N ASN A 179 4.92 -13.53 22.94
CA ASN A 179 5.46 -14.15 21.72
C ASN A 179 5.99 -13.12 20.69
N ILE A 180 5.61 -11.86 20.81
CA ILE A 180 6.05 -10.79 19.89
C ILE A 180 7.20 -10.02 20.52
N ARG A 181 7.05 -9.59 21.79
CA ARG A 181 8.09 -8.87 22.51
C ARG A 181 9.38 -9.67 22.66
N TYR A 182 9.30 -11.00 22.63
CA TYR A 182 10.46 -11.89 22.59
C TYR A 182 11.48 -11.49 21.52
N TYR A 183 11.04 -11.03 20.37
CA TYR A 183 11.92 -10.60 19.29
C TYR A 183 12.44 -9.17 19.45
N LEU A 184 11.82 -8.37 20.29
CA LEU A 184 12.13 -6.93 20.45
C LEU A 184 12.95 -6.63 21.69
N GLU A 185 12.97 -7.54 22.68
CA GLU A 185 13.58 -7.35 23.98
C GLU A 185 14.68 -8.40 24.25
N ASN A 186 15.54 -8.14 25.21
CA ASN A 186 16.47 -9.14 25.76
C ASN A 186 15.81 -9.94 26.90
N ASP A 187 16.56 -10.87 27.52
CA ASP A 187 16.06 -11.70 28.63
C ASP A 187 15.78 -10.92 29.90
N LYS A 188 16.23 -9.66 29.99
CA LYS A 188 15.93 -8.74 31.08
C LYS A 188 14.69 -7.89 30.83
N GLY A 189 14.03 -8.02 29.66
CA GLY A 189 12.89 -7.22 29.28
C GLY A 189 13.24 -5.81 28.79
N GLU A 190 14.51 -5.57 28.44
CA GLU A 190 14.95 -4.30 27.85
C GLU A 190 14.82 -4.35 26.34
N VAL A 191 14.26 -3.32 25.71
CA VAL A 191 14.14 -3.22 24.26
C VAL A 191 15.53 -3.06 23.65
N THR A 192 15.96 -4.06 22.90
CA THR A 192 17.26 -4.09 22.20
C THR A 192 17.11 -4.01 20.68
N ALA A 193 15.94 -4.32 20.14
CA ALA A 193 15.66 -4.19 18.73
C ALA A 193 15.59 -2.72 18.30
N LYS A 194 16.01 -2.46 17.07
CA LYS A 194 16.03 -1.12 16.46
C LYS A 194 14.99 -1.01 15.35
N ARG A 195 14.02 -0.08 15.49
CA ARG A 195 13.07 0.21 14.41
C ARG A 195 13.77 0.99 13.30
N LEU A 196 13.80 0.42 12.10
CA LEU A 196 14.46 0.99 10.93
C LEU A 196 13.50 1.86 10.09
N SER A 197 12.25 1.41 9.95
CA SER A 197 11.23 2.14 9.19
C SER A 197 9.83 1.76 9.65
N TYR A 198 8.86 2.58 9.27
CA TYR A 198 7.44 2.34 9.50
C TYR A 198 6.59 3.00 8.42
N GLY A 199 5.36 2.55 8.29
CA GLY A 199 4.39 3.14 7.38
C GLY A 199 3.00 2.54 7.56
N ALA A 200 2.01 3.24 7.02
CA ALA A 200 0.62 2.78 6.99
C ALA A 200 0.02 2.98 5.61
N ARG A 201 -0.89 2.08 5.25
CA ARG A 201 -1.65 2.13 3.99
C ARG A 201 -3.07 1.67 4.22
N ALA A 202 -4.02 2.35 3.56
CA ALA A 202 -5.34 1.79 3.35
C ALA A 202 -5.24 0.59 2.39
N ILE A 203 -6.04 -0.43 2.67
CA ILE A 203 -6.17 -1.64 1.84
C ILE A 203 -7.64 -1.90 1.56
N THR A 204 -7.94 -2.44 0.39
CA THR A 204 -9.29 -2.89 0.03
C THR A 204 -9.60 -4.23 0.70
N ALA A 205 -10.82 -4.41 1.19
CA ALA A 205 -11.26 -5.60 1.91
C ALA A 205 -12.66 -6.09 1.50
N GLY A 206 -13.31 -5.48 0.49
CA GLY A 206 -14.66 -5.82 0.07
C GLY A 206 -14.80 -7.11 -0.74
N GLY A 207 -13.69 -7.65 -1.23
CA GLY A 207 -13.68 -8.90 -1.99
C GLY A 207 -14.27 -8.77 -3.40
N LEU A 208 -14.61 -9.91 -4.00
CA LEU A 208 -15.04 -10.01 -5.41
C LEU A 208 -16.28 -9.17 -5.72
N MET A 209 -17.25 -9.12 -4.79
CA MET A 209 -18.52 -8.41 -5.03
C MET A 209 -18.38 -6.89 -5.05
N SER A 210 -17.27 -6.36 -4.53
CA SER A 210 -16.96 -4.92 -4.52
C SER A 210 -15.98 -4.50 -5.63
N LEU A 211 -15.59 -5.45 -6.50
CA LEU A 211 -14.72 -5.12 -7.64
C LEU A 211 -15.51 -4.36 -8.70
N PRO A 212 -15.05 -3.19 -9.15
CA PRO A 212 -15.64 -2.50 -10.29
C PRO A 212 -15.36 -3.25 -11.59
N LYS A 213 -16.07 -2.90 -12.65
CA LYS A 213 -15.67 -3.32 -14.00
C LYS A 213 -14.29 -2.76 -14.30
N THR A 214 -13.35 -3.64 -14.61
CA THR A 214 -11.95 -3.26 -14.73
C THR A 214 -11.57 -2.69 -16.08
N VAL A 215 -12.40 -2.85 -17.12
CA VAL A 215 -12.12 -2.43 -18.49
C VAL A 215 -13.13 -1.36 -18.92
N PHE A 216 -12.63 -0.30 -19.51
CA PHE A 216 -13.41 0.83 -20.03
C PHE A 216 -12.78 1.38 -21.31
N PRO A 217 -13.48 2.26 -22.08
CA PRO A 217 -12.95 2.81 -23.32
C PRO A 217 -11.61 3.55 -23.11
N GLY A 218 -10.54 3.02 -23.71
CA GLY A 218 -9.20 3.58 -23.67
C GLY A 218 -8.35 3.18 -22.45
N GLY A 219 -8.84 2.27 -21.57
CA GLY A 219 -8.03 1.88 -20.42
C GLY A 219 -8.54 0.73 -19.57
N ALA A 220 -7.81 0.46 -18.48
CA ALA A 220 -8.16 -0.55 -17.50
C ALA A 220 -7.67 -0.17 -16.09
N LEU A 221 -8.40 -0.67 -15.06
CA LEU A 221 -7.96 -0.70 -13.67
C LEU A 221 -7.23 -2.02 -13.40
N VAL A 222 -6.18 -2.00 -12.61
CA VAL A 222 -5.44 -3.21 -12.21
C VAL A 222 -4.99 -3.15 -10.76
N GLY A 223 -4.77 -4.30 -10.14
CA GLY A 223 -4.33 -4.41 -8.75
C GLY A 223 -5.46 -4.14 -7.77
N CYS A 224 -5.28 -3.17 -6.89
CA CYS A 224 -6.25 -2.75 -5.88
C CYS A 224 -6.91 -1.40 -6.21
N ASP A 225 -6.81 -0.98 -7.44
CA ASP A 225 -7.37 0.30 -7.91
C ASP A 225 -8.87 0.17 -8.18
#